data_aa4ead648ad19f0c99dc8f439ec92e42
#
_entry.id   aa4ead648ad19f0c99dc8f439ec92e42
#
_cell.length_a   1.000
_cell.length_b   1.000
_cell.length_c   1.000
_cell.angle_alpha   90.00
_cell.angle_beta   90.00
_cell.angle_gamma   90.00
#
_symmetry.space_group_name_H-M   'P 1'
#
loop_
_entity.id
_entity.type
_entity.pdbx_description
1 polymer ?
#
loop_
_entity_poly.entity_id
_entity_poly.type
_entity_poly.pdbx_seq_one_letter_code
_entity_poly.pdbx_strand_id
1 'polypeptide(L)'
;PSVAREFARILGVSGRNDGYIEDSHYAITWCVGHLVEMVYPEEYDIKYKKWKLEDLPFLPKDYKYNVIPSVSKQYDIVHKLLHREDIDTVYWAGDAGKEGQTIEENIRRFGGVREGMKELRVWIDSQTEEEIKRGIAEARPMSDYDNLANSGIMRTIEDYAMGINFSRVMSVKYGN
;
A
#
# COMPACT_ATOMS: atom_id res chain seq x y z
N PRO A 1 -7.63 -4.83 10.55
CA PRO A 1 -7.27 -5.31 11.90
C PRO A 1 -7.72 -6.75 12.20
N SER A 2 -8.86 -7.23 11.59
CA SER A 2 -9.36 -8.60 11.86
C SER A 2 -8.38 -9.68 11.43
N VAL A 3 -7.89 -9.58 10.19
CA VAL A 3 -6.91 -10.52 9.62
C VAL A 3 -5.62 -10.55 10.46
N ALA A 4 -5.08 -9.39 10.81
CA ALA A 4 -3.88 -9.30 11.65
C ALA A 4 -4.06 -9.97 13.02
N ARG A 5 -5.24 -9.84 13.62
CA ARG A 5 -5.57 -10.53 14.87
C ARG A 5 -5.62 -12.05 14.71
N GLU A 6 -6.11 -12.52 13.56
CA GLU A 6 -6.13 -13.95 13.26
C GLU A 6 -4.72 -14.50 13.09
N PHE A 7 -3.84 -13.79 12.36
CA PHE A 7 -2.41 -14.11 12.31
C PHE A 7 -1.78 -14.15 13.70
N ALA A 8 -2.05 -13.14 14.54
CA ALA A 8 -1.52 -13.08 15.90
C ALA A 8 -2.00 -14.26 16.74
N ARG A 9 -3.27 -14.62 16.66
CA ARG A 9 -3.84 -15.78 17.38
C ARG A 9 -3.14 -17.08 16.97
N ILE A 10 -2.99 -17.29 15.66
CA ILE A 10 -2.41 -18.53 15.10
C ILE A 10 -0.91 -18.64 15.43
N LEU A 11 -0.18 -17.51 15.41
CA LEU A 11 1.24 -17.45 15.73
C LEU A 11 1.52 -17.34 17.23
N GLY A 12 0.48 -17.23 18.07
CA GLY A 12 0.64 -17.12 19.51
C GLY A 12 1.15 -15.76 20.02
N VAL A 13 1.01 -14.71 19.20
CA VAL A 13 1.46 -13.35 19.52
C VAL A 13 0.38 -12.60 20.28
N SER A 14 0.66 -12.10 21.48
CA SER A 14 -0.35 -11.51 22.37
C SER A 14 -0.07 -10.10 22.88
N GLY A 15 1.13 -9.57 22.70
CA GLY A 15 1.51 -8.23 23.15
C GLY A 15 0.78 -7.14 22.35
N ARG A 16 0.02 -6.28 23.06
CA ARG A 16 -0.78 -5.24 22.42
C ARG A 16 -0.06 -3.90 22.46
N ASN A 17 0.09 -3.30 21.28
CA ASN A 17 0.58 -1.95 21.09
C ASN A 17 -0.42 -1.15 20.25
N ASP A 18 -0.22 0.17 20.19
CA ASP A 18 -1.04 1.02 19.35
C ASP A 18 -0.67 0.79 17.88
N GLY A 19 -1.60 0.22 17.11
CA GLY A 19 -1.43 -0.06 15.68
C GLY A 19 -0.66 -1.34 15.32
N TYR A 20 -0.22 -2.14 16.28
CA TYR A 20 0.43 -3.43 16.04
C TYR A 20 0.35 -4.37 17.25
N ILE A 21 0.65 -5.65 17.04
CA ILE A 21 0.70 -6.70 18.05
C ILE A 21 2.10 -7.29 18.00
N GLU A 22 2.79 -7.43 19.14
CA GLU A 22 4.20 -7.81 19.15
C GLU A 22 4.54 -8.75 20.30
N ASP A 23 5.45 -9.67 20.05
CA ASP A 23 6.17 -10.46 21.05
C ASP A 23 7.68 -10.47 20.75
N SER A 24 8.41 -11.44 21.31
CA SER A 24 9.86 -11.57 21.07
C SER A 24 10.24 -12.06 19.67
N HIS A 25 9.29 -12.54 18.85
CA HIS A 25 9.53 -13.16 17.55
C HIS A 25 8.83 -12.43 16.41
N TYR A 26 7.67 -11.84 16.65
CA TYR A 26 6.83 -11.24 15.62
C TYR A 26 6.30 -9.86 16.03
N ALA A 27 6.33 -8.94 15.08
CA ALA A 27 5.55 -7.71 15.11
C ALA A 27 4.52 -7.77 13.97
N ILE A 28 3.24 -7.75 14.29
CA ILE A 28 2.13 -7.88 13.35
C ILE A 28 1.38 -6.55 13.28
N THR A 29 1.40 -5.92 12.14
CA THR A 29 0.67 -4.69 11.87
C THR A 29 -0.29 -4.87 10.70
N TRP A 30 -1.02 -3.83 10.35
CA TRP A 30 -2.04 -3.88 9.29
C TRP A 30 -2.17 -2.56 8.55
N CYS A 31 -2.69 -2.64 7.34
CA CYS A 31 -3.23 -1.50 6.62
C CYS A 31 -4.75 -1.39 6.86
N VAL A 32 -5.27 -0.18 6.68
CA VAL A 32 -6.72 0.11 6.75
C VAL A 32 -7.21 0.55 5.36
N GLY A 33 -6.88 -0.25 4.34
CA GLY A 33 -6.94 0.10 2.95
C GLY A 33 -5.63 0.73 2.49
N HIS A 34 -5.67 1.62 1.48
CA HIS A 34 -4.49 2.37 1.06
C HIS A 34 -4.00 3.30 2.18
N LEU A 35 -2.70 3.37 2.38
CA LEU A 35 -2.05 4.31 3.31
C LEU A 35 -1.42 5.50 2.59
N VAL A 36 -1.12 5.32 1.30
CA VAL A 36 -0.61 6.36 0.41
C VAL A 36 -1.45 6.44 -0.86
N GLU A 37 -1.51 7.63 -1.43
CA GLU A 37 -2.26 7.93 -2.65
C GLU A 37 -1.49 8.87 -3.57
N MET A 38 -1.87 8.91 -4.85
CA MET A 38 -1.34 9.91 -5.78
C MET A 38 -1.87 11.29 -5.41
N VAL A 39 -0.98 12.29 -5.46
CA VAL A 39 -1.35 13.68 -5.18
C VAL A 39 -2.17 14.27 -6.32
N TYR A 40 -3.01 15.26 -6.00
CA TYR A 40 -3.78 15.99 -7.00
C TYR A 40 -2.88 16.87 -7.88
N PRO A 41 -3.33 17.25 -9.10
CA PRO A 41 -2.52 18.07 -10.02
C PRO A 41 -1.99 19.37 -9.44
N GLU A 42 -2.71 20.03 -8.53
CA GLU A 42 -2.29 21.26 -7.87
C GLU A 42 -1.02 21.11 -7.00
N GLU A 43 -0.68 19.90 -6.58
CA GLU A 43 0.57 19.61 -5.89
C GLU A 43 1.79 19.55 -6.83
N TYR A 44 1.55 19.48 -8.13
CA TYR A 44 2.61 19.61 -9.17
C TYR A 44 2.84 21.07 -9.55
N ASP A 45 1.74 21.82 -9.74
CA ASP A 45 1.75 23.23 -10.05
C ASP A 45 0.42 23.86 -9.64
N ILE A 46 0.47 24.96 -8.90
CA ILE A 46 -0.71 25.68 -8.37
C ILE A 46 -1.68 26.11 -9.48
N LYS A 47 -1.21 26.28 -10.73
CA LYS A 47 -2.08 26.60 -11.86
C LYS A 47 -3.19 25.59 -12.07
N TYR A 48 -2.96 24.31 -11.74
CA TYR A 48 -3.93 23.23 -11.87
C TYR A 48 -5.04 23.27 -10.81
N LYS A 49 -4.99 24.17 -9.83
CA LYS A 49 -6.07 24.41 -8.89
C LYS A 49 -7.30 25.00 -9.57
N LYS A 50 -7.10 25.85 -10.59
CA LYS A 50 -8.14 26.30 -11.51
C LYS A 50 -8.22 25.35 -12.69
N TRP A 51 -9.39 24.76 -12.90
CA TRP A 51 -9.60 23.83 -14.01
C TRP A 51 -9.84 24.59 -15.30
N LYS A 52 -8.97 24.40 -16.28
CA LYS A 52 -9.01 25.01 -17.60
C LYS A 52 -8.76 23.95 -18.67
N LEU A 53 -9.44 24.06 -19.82
CA LEU A 53 -9.24 23.14 -20.93
C LEU A 53 -7.84 23.21 -21.52
N GLU A 54 -7.23 24.40 -21.51
CA GLU A 54 -5.87 24.62 -22.04
C GLU A 54 -4.77 23.89 -21.24
N ASP A 55 -5.05 23.53 -20.01
CA ASP A 55 -4.11 22.79 -19.13
C ASP A 55 -4.27 21.26 -19.24
N LEU A 56 -5.11 20.78 -20.14
CA LEU A 56 -5.38 19.35 -20.33
C LEU A 56 -4.80 18.84 -21.66
N PRO A 57 -4.38 17.57 -21.76
CA PRO A 57 -4.40 16.56 -20.69
C PRO A 57 -3.29 16.78 -19.65
N PHE A 58 -3.60 16.54 -18.38
CA PHE A 58 -2.60 16.45 -17.32
C PHE A 58 -1.99 15.03 -17.29
N LEU A 59 -0.74 14.92 -17.71
CA LEU A 59 0.02 13.67 -17.79
C LEU A 59 1.45 13.92 -17.28
N PRO A 60 1.70 13.85 -15.98
CA PRO A 60 3.04 14.08 -15.43
C PRO A 60 3.99 12.95 -15.82
N LYS A 61 5.29 13.25 -15.91
CA LYS A 61 6.32 12.23 -16.16
C LYS A 61 6.47 11.30 -14.96
N ASP A 62 6.48 11.89 -13.77
CA ASP A 62 6.64 11.17 -12.51
C ASP A 62 5.41 11.41 -11.65
N TYR A 63 4.78 10.32 -11.23
CA TYR A 63 3.61 10.37 -10.36
C TYR A 63 4.05 10.51 -8.92
N LYS A 64 3.62 11.60 -8.27
CA LYS A 64 3.89 11.88 -6.86
C LYS A 64 2.83 11.26 -5.97
N TYR A 65 3.28 10.81 -4.80
CA TYR A 65 2.43 10.21 -3.78
C TYR A 65 2.55 10.99 -2.47
N ASN A 66 1.53 10.90 -1.66
CA ASN A 66 1.55 11.36 -0.27
C ASN A 66 0.87 10.35 0.64
N VAL A 67 1.09 10.51 1.94
CA VAL A 67 0.35 9.75 2.96
C VAL A 67 -1.07 10.29 3.04
N ILE A 68 -2.05 9.39 3.05
CA ILE A 68 -3.46 9.75 3.24
C ILE A 68 -3.63 10.31 4.67
N PRO A 69 -4.06 11.58 4.84
CA PRO A 69 -4.05 12.24 6.16
C PRO A 69 -4.85 11.50 7.25
N SER A 70 -5.99 10.92 6.89
CA SER A 70 -6.86 10.20 7.84
C SER A 70 -6.26 8.92 8.41
N VAL A 71 -5.22 8.38 7.79
CA VAL A 71 -4.53 7.14 8.19
C VAL A 71 -3.04 7.33 8.45
N SER A 72 -2.59 8.57 8.55
CA SER A 72 -1.17 8.93 8.74
C SER A 72 -0.55 8.24 9.95
N LYS A 73 -1.28 8.16 11.07
CA LYS A 73 -0.82 7.46 12.26
C LYS A 73 -0.49 5.99 12.00
N GLN A 74 -1.34 5.28 11.26
CA GLN A 74 -1.10 3.88 10.92
C GLN A 74 0.05 3.74 9.92
N TYR A 75 0.17 4.66 8.97
CA TYR A 75 1.32 4.71 8.07
C TYR A 75 2.63 4.86 8.85
N ASP A 76 2.71 5.79 9.80
CA ASP A 76 3.91 6.03 10.61
C ASP A 76 4.33 4.78 11.40
N ILE A 77 3.35 4.04 11.93
CA ILE A 77 3.59 2.77 12.64
C ILE A 77 4.18 1.72 11.68
N VAL A 78 3.57 1.51 10.53
CA VAL A 78 4.03 0.56 9.52
C VAL A 78 5.43 0.95 9.04
N HIS A 79 5.65 2.23 8.69
CA HIS A 79 6.93 2.75 8.25
C HIS A 79 8.02 2.52 9.30
N LYS A 80 7.73 2.82 10.57
CA LYS A 80 8.67 2.61 11.68
C LYS A 80 9.04 1.13 11.83
N LEU A 81 8.08 0.22 11.74
CA LEU A 81 8.35 -1.21 11.81
C LEU A 81 9.19 -1.71 10.64
N LEU A 82 8.96 -1.20 9.42
CA LEU A 82 9.76 -1.55 8.24
C LEU A 82 11.21 -1.04 8.29
N HIS A 83 11.54 -0.15 9.24
CA HIS A 83 12.89 0.40 9.42
C HIS A 83 13.54 0.02 10.74
N ARG A 84 12.92 -0.86 11.54
CA ARG A 84 13.50 -1.36 12.79
C ARG A 84 14.72 -2.24 12.53
N GLU A 85 15.77 -2.04 13.31
CA GLU A 85 17.03 -2.79 13.17
C GLU A 85 16.95 -4.22 13.67
N ASP A 86 16.05 -4.50 14.62
CA ASP A 86 15.84 -5.83 15.20
C ASP A 86 14.90 -6.74 14.40
N ILE A 87 14.32 -6.23 13.28
CA ILE A 87 13.51 -7.01 12.37
C ILE A 87 14.35 -7.38 11.15
N ASP A 88 14.46 -8.65 10.84
CA ASP A 88 15.25 -9.17 9.70
C ASP A 88 14.39 -9.53 8.48
N THR A 89 13.13 -9.84 8.70
CA THR A 89 12.23 -10.32 7.64
C THR A 89 10.85 -9.66 7.75
N VAL A 90 10.33 -9.18 6.64
CA VAL A 90 8.93 -8.77 6.52
C VAL A 90 8.14 -9.78 5.69
N TYR A 91 6.99 -10.18 6.21
CA TYR A 91 5.98 -10.97 5.51
C TYR A 91 4.85 -10.07 5.06
N TRP A 92 4.78 -9.85 3.76
CA TRP A 92 3.72 -9.08 3.15
C TRP A 92 2.49 -9.98 2.95
N ALA A 93 1.46 -9.78 3.76
CA ALA A 93 0.29 -10.67 3.88
C ALA A 93 -1.03 -9.98 3.53
N GLY A 94 -1.01 -9.09 2.56
CA GLY A 94 -2.22 -8.50 1.98
C GLY A 94 -3.04 -9.52 1.19
N ASP A 95 -4.25 -9.14 0.82
CA ASP A 95 -5.16 -10.02 0.08
C ASP A 95 -4.49 -10.59 -1.19
N ALA A 96 -4.80 -11.84 -1.49
CA ALA A 96 -4.33 -12.52 -2.69
C ALA A 96 -4.99 -11.92 -3.92
N GLY A 97 -4.30 -11.01 -4.59
CA GLY A 97 -4.79 -10.32 -5.76
C GLY A 97 -4.06 -9.02 -6.06
N LYS A 98 -4.48 -8.39 -7.17
CA LYS A 98 -3.86 -7.16 -7.68
C LYS A 98 -3.98 -6.00 -6.68
N GLU A 99 -5.14 -5.85 -6.04
CA GLU A 99 -5.39 -4.74 -5.10
C GLU A 99 -4.52 -4.86 -3.85
N GLY A 100 -4.48 -6.03 -3.21
CA GLY A 100 -3.60 -6.28 -2.06
C GLY A 100 -2.13 -6.05 -2.40
N GLN A 101 -1.69 -6.54 -3.56
CA GLN A 101 -0.33 -6.32 -4.05
C GLN A 101 -0.03 -4.83 -4.29
N THR A 102 -1.00 -4.07 -4.81
CA THR A 102 -0.84 -2.64 -5.07
C THR A 102 -0.71 -1.84 -3.77
N ILE A 103 -1.50 -2.17 -2.74
CA ILE A 103 -1.41 -1.51 -1.43
C ILE A 103 -0.01 -1.71 -0.83
N GLU A 104 0.49 -2.94 -0.84
CA GLU A 104 1.82 -3.26 -0.32
C GLU A 104 2.93 -2.58 -1.12
N GLU A 105 2.85 -2.63 -2.43
CA GLU A 105 3.84 -2.04 -3.33
C GLU A 105 3.91 -0.51 -3.19
N ASN A 106 2.79 0.16 -3.02
CA ASN A 106 2.76 1.61 -2.78
C ASN A 106 3.50 1.98 -1.49
N ILE A 107 3.34 1.20 -0.42
CA ILE A 107 4.06 1.41 0.84
C ILE A 107 5.57 1.18 0.64
N ARG A 108 5.95 0.10 -0.05
CA ARG A 108 7.34 -0.23 -0.33
C ARG A 108 8.04 0.86 -1.15
N ARG A 109 7.40 1.33 -2.21
CA ARG A 109 7.97 2.36 -3.11
C ARG A 109 8.01 3.73 -2.48
N PHE A 110 7.00 4.10 -1.71
CA PHE A 110 6.90 5.41 -1.10
C PHE A 110 7.82 5.58 0.11
N GLY A 111 7.72 4.66 1.08
CA GLY A 111 8.46 4.76 2.36
C GLY A 111 9.74 3.97 2.41
N GLY A 112 9.91 3.02 1.50
CA GLY A 112 11.01 2.08 1.51
C GLY A 112 10.93 1.04 2.63
N VAL A 113 11.87 0.14 2.58
CA VAL A 113 12.13 -0.91 3.58
C VAL A 113 13.60 -0.80 3.95
N ARG A 114 13.95 -1.06 5.19
CA ARG A 114 15.35 -1.01 5.65
C ARG A 114 16.24 -1.90 4.76
N GLU A 115 17.39 -1.37 4.37
CA GLU A 115 18.38 -2.14 3.61
C GLU A 115 18.77 -3.43 4.32
N GLY A 116 18.81 -4.53 3.58
CA GLY A 116 19.12 -5.84 4.10
C GLY A 116 17.96 -6.61 4.73
N MET A 117 16.76 -5.99 4.83
CA MET A 117 15.57 -6.71 5.29
C MET A 117 15.10 -7.69 4.20
N LYS A 118 14.87 -8.94 4.58
CA LYS A 118 14.30 -9.95 3.69
C LYS A 118 12.80 -9.67 3.50
N GLU A 119 12.34 -9.66 2.25
CA GLU A 119 10.95 -9.42 1.91
C GLU A 119 10.31 -10.67 1.30
N LEU A 120 9.28 -11.19 1.94
CA LEU A 120 8.52 -12.36 1.51
C LEU A 120 7.04 -12.03 1.35
N ARG A 121 6.42 -12.60 0.33
CA ARG A 121 4.99 -12.49 0.07
C ARG A 121 4.28 -13.74 0.55
N VAL A 122 3.30 -13.56 1.44
CA VAL A 122 2.36 -14.60 1.88
C VAL A 122 1.15 -14.54 0.97
N TRP A 123 0.85 -15.65 0.30
CA TRP A 123 -0.28 -15.76 -0.62
C TRP A 123 -1.25 -16.81 -0.12
N ILE A 124 -2.41 -16.35 0.38
CA ILE A 124 -3.44 -17.19 0.98
C ILE A 124 -4.82 -16.82 0.42
N ASP A 125 -5.65 -17.83 0.21
CA ASP A 125 -7.01 -17.67 -0.31
C ASP A 125 -8.08 -17.70 0.79
N SER A 126 -7.70 -18.07 2.01
CA SER A 126 -8.57 -18.07 3.17
C SER A 126 -7.81 -17.74 4.47
N GLN A 127 -8.55 -17.48 5.54
CA GLN A 127 -7.99 -17.15 6.84
C GLN A 127 -8.06 -18.33 7.84
N THR A 128 -8.12 -19.57 7.33
CA THR A 128 -8.04 -20.75 8.19
C THR A 128 -6.63 -20.91 8.76
N GLU A 129 -6.53 -21.56 9.90
CA GLU A 129 -5.23 -21.78 10.56
C GLU A 129 -4.26 -22.56 9.67
N GLU A 130 -4.75 -23.59 8.99
CA GLU A 130 -3.95 -24.39 8.07
C GLU A 130 -3.41 -23.55 6.91
N GLU A 131 -4.27 -22.71 6.31
CA GLU A 131 -3.91 -21.88 5.18
C GLU A 131 -2.93 -20.77 5.57
N ILE A 132 -3.10 -20.14 6.72
CA ILE A 132 -2.15 -19.13 7.22
C ILE A 132 -0.79 -19.76 7.51
N LYS A 133 -0.74 -20.90 8.18
CA LYS A 133 0.51 -21.63 8.44
C LYS A 133 1.20 -22.04 7.14
N ARG A 134 0.45 -22.58 6.17
CA ARG A 134 0.95 -22.92 4.85
C ARG A 134 1.50 -21.70 4.13
N GLY A 135 0.75 -20.61 4.07
CA GLY A 135 1.14 -19.39 3.38
C GLY A 135 2.43 -18.78 3.94
N ILE A 136 2.63 -18.82 5.26
CA ILE A 136 3.88 -18.35 5.88
C ILE A 136 5.04 -19.31 5.53
N ALA A 137 4.83 -20.62 5.62
CA ALA A 137 5.86 -21.62 5.33
C ALA A 137 6.29 -21.62 3.85
N GLU A 138 5.37 -21.35 2.94
CA GLU A 138 5.57 -21.31 1.49
C GLU A 138 5.77 -19.90 0.93
N ALA A 139 5.96 -18.90 1.81
CA ALA A 139 6.13 -17.51 1.39
C ALA A 139 7.33 -17.38 0.43
N ARG A 140 7.09 -16.67 -0.67
CA ARG A 140 8.07 -16.50 -1.76
C ARG A 140 8.66 -15.09 -1.72
N PRO A 141 9.86 -14.90 -2.32
CA PRO A 141 10.43 -13.56 -2.46
C PRO A 141 9.42 -12.58 -3.05
N MET A 142 9.33 -11.39 -2.47
CA MET A 142 8.41 -10.34 -2.95
C MET A 142 8.63 -10.01 -4.43
N SER A 143 9.87 -10.12 -4.91
CA SER A 143 10.25 -9.91 -6.32
C SER A 143 9.56 -10.86 -7.31
N ASP A 144 9.12 -12.04 -6.87
CA ASP A 144 8.37 -12.98 -7.73
C ASP A 144 7.01 -12.40 -8.17
N TYR A 145 6.54 -11.36 -7.49
CA TYR A 145 5.28 -10.67 -7.74
C TYR A 145 5.43 -9.32 -8.46
N ASP A 146 6.61 -8.99 -8.97
CA ASP A 146 6.88 -7.71 -9.64
C ASP A 146 5.96 -7.44 -10.83
N ASN A 147 5.64 -8.45 -11.62
CA ASN A 147 4.72 -8.29 -12.75
C ASN A 147 3.30 -7.96 -12.28
N LEU A 148 2.85 -8.59 -11.20
CA LEU A 148 1.54 -8.29 -10.59
C LEU A 148 1.53 -6.88 -10.00
N ALA A 149 2.59 -6.49 -9.28
CA ALA A 149 2.77 -5.16 -8.71
C ALA A 149 2.75 -4.09 -9.81
N ASN A 150 3.52 -4.27 -10.87
CA ASN A 150 3.55 -3.34 -12.00
C ASN A 150 2.19 -3.23 -12.69
N SER A 151 1.49 -4.35 -12.88
CA SER A 151 0.12 -4.34 -13.44
C SER A 151 -0.85 -3.55 -12.55
N GLY A 152 -0.74 -3.66 -11.22
CA GLY A 152 -1.54 -2.89 -10.27
C GLY A 152 -1.23 -1.40 -10.32
N ILE A 153 0.04 -1.03 -10.30
CA ILE A 153 0.49 0.36 -10.40
C ILE A 153 0.07 0.99 -11.73
N MET A 154 0.24 0.30 -12.84
CA MET A 154 -0.19 0.80 -14.16
C MET A 154 -1.70 1.02 -14.21
N ARG A 155 -2.49 0.13 -13.63
CA ARG A 155 -3.94 0.30 -13.53
C ARG A 155 -4.29 1.55 -12.70
N THR A 156 -3.61 1.79 -11.60
CA THR A 156 -3.83 2.97 -10.76
C THR A 156 -3.48 4.26 -11.53
N ILE A 157 -2.39 4.26 -12.29
CA ILE A 157 -2.00 5.39 -13.15
C ILE A 157 -3.04 5.65 -14.24
N GLU A 158 -3.53 4.59 -14.89
CA GLU A 158 -4.59 4.70 -15.89
C GLU A 158 -5.86 5.32 -15.29
N ASP A 159 -6.34 4.76 -14.18
CA ASP A 159 -7.56 5.25 -13.51
C ASP A 159 -7.40 6.71 -13.04
N TYR A 160 -6.23 7.09 -12.52
CA TYR A 160 -5.90 8.46 -12.16
C TYR A 160 -5.92 9.39 -13.39
N ALA A 161 -5.20 9.04 -14.45
CA ALA A 161 -5.10 9.87 -15.66
C ALA A 161 -6.47 10.06 -16.30
N MET A 162 -7.24 8.99 -16.44
CA MET A 162 -8.60 9.05 -16.98
C MET A 162 -9.53 9.86 -16.07
N GLY A 163 -9.55 9.56 -14.78
CA GLY A 163 -10.40 10.23 -13.80
C GLY A 163 -10.16 11.73 -13.73
N ILE A 164 -8.92 12.16 -13.58
CA ILE A 164 -8.57 13.59 -13.50
C ILE A 164 -8.92 14.33 -14.79
N ASN A 165 -8.51 13.81 -15.94
CA ASN A 165 -8.68 14.53 -17.21
C ASN A 165 -10.16 14.58 -17.62
N PHE A 166 -10.88 13.47 -17.57
CA PHE A 166 -12.30 13.46 -17.95
C PHE A 166 -13.17 14.26 -16.99
N SER A 167 -12.94 14.15 -15.68
CA SER A 167 -13.69 14.94 -14.71
C SER A 167 -13.53 16.43 -14.93
N ARG A 168 -12.30 16.88 -15.21
CA ARG A 168 -12.00 18.29 -15.48
C ARG A 168 -12.62 18.77 -16.79
N VAL A 169 -12.52 17.99 -17.87
CA VAL A 169 -13.19 18.32 -19.15
C VAL A 169 -14.69 18.47 -18.95
N MET A 170 -15.31 17.49 -18.30
CA MET A 170 -16.77 17.50 -18.08
C MET A 170 -17.20 18.68 -17.24
N SER A 171 -16.49 18.99 -16.14
CA SER A 171 -16.83 20.12 -15.28
C SER A 171 -16.65 21.46 -15.97
N VAL A 172 -15.56 21.66 -16.73
CA VAL A 172 -15.30 22.95 -17.39
C VAL A 172 -16.24 23.16 -18.59
N LYS A 173 -16.58 22.09 -19.32
CA LYS A 173 -17.38 22.18 -20.54
C LYS A 173 -18.87 22.14 -20.29
N TYR A 174 -19.33 21.42 -19.27
CA TYR A 174 -20.74 21.13 -19.02
C TYR A 174 -21.18 21.41 -17.58
N GLY A 175 -20.27 21.73 -16.67
CA GLY A 175 -20.60 22.13 -15.30
C GLY A 175 -21.18 23.55 -15.30
N ASN A 176 -22.31 23.73 -14.62
CA ASN A 176 -22.95 25.03 -14.39
C ASN A 176 -22.33 25.69 -13.14
#